data_e10c2d8949830d2b8f7557a91c7bc2b8
#
_entry.id   e10c2d8949830d2b8f7557a91c7bc2b8
#
_cell.length_a   1.000
_cell.length_b   1.000
_cell.length_c   1.000
_cell.angle_alpha   90.00
_cell.angle_beta   90.00
_cell.angle_gamma   90.00
#
_symmetry.space_group_name_H-M   'P 1'
#
loop_
_entity.id
_entity.type
_entity.pdbx_description
1 polymer ?
#
loop_
_entity_poly.entity_id
_entity_poly.type
_entity_poly.pdbx_seq_one_letter_code
_entity_poly.pdbx_strand_id
1 'polypeptide(L)'
;TIAGIGCSSRFPYFVNSHGLHFIHGRALPLATGVSLSRPDLHVFAFGGDGDGFSIGGNHLEHCARKNPNLTYVIMDNFVYGLTKKQTSPTSPIGFQSKTDPNGAMDMPVNPMKKLVASGASFIARTHSNQVKHMTEMFSRAIKHPGFSVIEVLSECTMFYKGAFDDGNPRKGGTFEVIDEKTGDGSDDDLERHDISSETDAYALADL
;
A
#
# COMPACT_ATOMS: atom_id res chain seq x y z
N THR A 1 -14.86 -7.15 3.87
CA THR A 1 -13.57 -6.53 4.25
C THR A 1 -12.84 -7.39 5.28
N ILE A 2 -11.52 -7.50 5.16
CA ILE A 2 -10.67 -8.34 6.02
C ILE A 2 -9.49 -7.50 6.48
N ALA A 3 -9.17 -7.49 7.76
CA ALA A 3 -8.05 -6.74 8.29
C ALA A 3 -7.14 -7.60 9.18
N GLY A 4 -5.85 -7.28 9.18
CA GLY A 4 -4.88 -7.79 10.12
C GLY A 4 -4.89 -7.00 11.42
N ILE A 5 -3.72 -6.68 11.97
CA ILE A 5 -3.58 -5.91 13.21
C ILE A 5 -2.71 -4.68 12.97
N GLY A 6 -3.18 -3.56 13.47
CA GLY A 6 -2.56 -2.24 13.40
C GLY A 6 -3.62 -1.15 13.43
N CYS A 7 -3.24 0.11 13.20
CA CYS A 7 -4.21 1.20 13.10
C CYS A 7 -5.15 0.99 11.90
N SER A 8 -4.63 0.49 10.79
CA SER A 8 -5.38 0.13 9.57
C SER A 8 -6.46 -0.93 9.80
N SER A 9 -6.30 -1.79 10.82
CA SER A 9 -7.27 -2.83 11.15
C SER A 9 -8.63 -2.29 11.60
N ARG A 10 -8.72 -1.00 11.88
CA ARG A 10 -9.99 -0.35 12.23
C ARG A 10 -10.87 -0.07 11.01
N PHE A 11 -10.32 -0.15 9.80
CA PHE A 11 -11.05 0.19 8.58
C PHE A 11 -12.39 -0.53 8.42
N PRO A 12 -12.51 -1.86 8.68
CA PRO A 12 -13.78 -2.56 8.58
C PRO A 12 -14.90 -2.02 9.48
N TYR A 13 -14.58 -1.29 10.55
CA TYR A 13 -15.58 -0.67 11.40
C TYR A 13 -16.23 0.58 10.78
N PHE A 14 -15.59 1.17 9.76
CA PHE A 14 -16.05 2.42 9.14
C PHE A 14 -16.80 2.20 7.83
N VAL A 15 -16.87 0.97 7.34
CA VAL A 15 -17.58 0.63 6.10
C VAL A 15 -18.78 -0.27 6.41
N ASN A 16 -19.88 -0.02 5.71
CA ASN A 16 -21.10 -0.83 5.84
C ASN A 16 -20.96 -2.10 4.98
N SER A 17 -20.16 -3.05 5.44
CA SER A 17 -19.94 -4.34 4.80
C SER A 17 -19.63 -5.41 5.85
N HIS A 18 -19.65 -6.68 5.45
CA HIS A 18 -19.14 -7.74 6.31
C HIS A 18 -17.65 -7.54 6.58
N GLY A 19 -17.25 -7.62 7.84
CA GLY A 19 -15.87 -7.42 8.27
C GLY A 19 -15.34 -8.61 9.06
N LEU A 20 -14.10 -8.99 8.78
CA LEU A 20 -13.34 -10.00 9.53
C LEU A 20 -12.03 -9.38 10.01
N HIS A 21 -11.68 -9.67 11.25
CA HIS A 21 -10.38 -9.32 11.81
C HIS A 21 -9.59 -10.59 12.10
N PHE A 22 -8.31 -10.58 11.77
CA PHE A 22 -7.46 -11.73 11.95
C PHE A 22 -6.12 -11.34 12.59
N ILE A 23 -5.22 -12.29 12.71
CA ILE A 23 -3.93 -12.13 13.37
C ILE A 23 -3.02 -11.20 12.53
N HIS A 24 -2.12 -10.49 13.20
CA HIS A 24 -1.13 -9.60 12.58
C HIS A 24 -0.35 -10.28 11.45
N GLY A 25 -0.34 -9.65 10.28
CA GLY A 25 0.28 -10.19 9.07
C GLY A 25 -0.43 -11.36 8.42
N ARG A 26 -1.70 -11.66 8.80
CA ARG A 26 -2.46 -12.81 8.29
C ARG A 26 -3.76 -12.43 7.58
N ALA A 27 -3.94 -11.15 7.27
CA ALA A 27 -5.11 -10.71 6.49
C ALA A 27 -5.15 -11.35 5.11
N LEU A 28 -4.02 -11.39 4.40
CA LEU A 28 -3.95 -11.93 3.03
C LEU A 28 -4.27 -13.42 2.90
N PRO A 29 -3.73 -14.35 3.71
CA PRO A 29 -4.13 -15.75 3.60
C PRO A 29 -5.61 -15.96 3.89
N LEU A 30 -6.20 -15.22 4.85
CA LEU A 30 -7.64 -15.28 5.09
C LEU A 30 -8.42 -14.71 3.90
N ALA A 31 -8.02 -13.55 3.38
CA ALA A 31 -8.64 -12.92 2.21
C ALA A 31 -8.57 -13.82 0.97
N THR A 32 -7.44 -14.48 0.75
CA THR A 32 -7.28 -15.46 -0.33
C THR A 32 -8.27 -16.62 -0.17
N GLY A 33 -8.40 -17.16 1.04
CA GLY A 33 -9.37 -18.20 1.31
C GLY A 33 -10.82 -17.77 1.02
N VAL A 34 -11.19 -16.56 1.42
CA VAL A 34 -12.52 -15.99 1.13
C VAL A 34 -12.72 -15.78 -0.37
N SER A 35 -11.74 -15.18 -1.07
CA SER A 35 -11.81 -14.92 -2.52
C SER A 35 -12.00 -16.22 -3.32
N LEU A 36 -11.28 -17.28 -2.96
CA LEU A 36 -11.40 -18.58 -3.62
C LEU A 36 -12.72 -19.31 -3.31
N SER A 37 -13.24 -19.15 -2.08
CA SER A 37 -14.48 -19.80 -1.66
C SER A 37 -15.74 -19.04 -2.11
N ARG A 38 -15.63 -17.74 -2.32
CA ARG A 38 -16.74 -16.85 -2.69
C ARG A 38 -16.33 -15.92 -3.83
N PRO A 39 -16.20 -16.46 -5.06
CA PRO A 39 -15.79 -15.67 -6.24
C PRO A 39 -16.84 -14.62 -6.65
N ASP A 40 -18.03 -14.66 -6.07
CA ASP A 40 -19.10 -13.69 -6.25
C ASP A 40 -18.90 -12.40 -5.43
N LEU A 41 -17.93 -12.38 -4.50
CA LEU A 41 -17.67 -11.23 -3.62
C LEU A 41 -16.46 -10.43 -4.08
N HIS A 42 -16.57 -9.10 -3.97
CA HIS A 42 -15.40 -8.24 -3.97
C HIS A 42 -14.72 -8.31 -2.62
N VAL A 43 -13.52 -8.86 -2.57
CA VAL A 43 -12.76 -9.05 -1.34
C VAL A 43 -11.71 -7.95 -1.17
N PHE A 44 -11.81 -7.20 -0.07
CA PHE A 44 -10.81 -6.23 0.33
C PHE A 44 -10.07 -6.69 1.56
N ALA A 45 -8.73 -6.67 1.50
CA ALA A 45 -7.86 -6.81 2.66
C ALA A 45 -7.27 -5.45 3.03
N PHE A 46 -7.13 -5.17 4.33
CA PHE A 46 -6.54 -3.95 4.86
C PHE A 46 -5.40 -4.29 5.81
N GLY A 47 -4.26 -3.65 5.63
CA GLY A 47 -3.10 -3.77 6.49
C GLY A 47 -2.34 -2.45 6.59
N GLY A 48 -1.39 -2.39 7.51
CA GLY A 48 -0.37 -1.33 7.55
C GLY A 48 0.95 -1.84 6.97
N ASP A 49 1.92 -0.95 6.89
CA ASP A 49 3.30 -1.25 6.49
C ASP A 49 3.91 -2.41 7.29
N GLY A 50 3.83 -2.36 8.60
CA GLY A 50 4.31 -3.44 9.45
C GLY A 50 3.53 -4.75 9.30
N ASP A 51 2.20 -4.66 9.11
CA ASP A 51 1.34 -5.83 8.88
C ASP A 51 1.67 -6.50 7.53
N GLY A 52 1.81 -5.71 6.47
CA GLY A 52 2.01 -6.21 5.11
C GLY A 52 3.45 -6.50 4.73
N PHE A 53 4.40 -5.63 5.09
CA PHE A 53 5.78 -5.72 4.61
C PHE A 53 6.75 -6.36 5.60
N SER A 54 6.37 -6.50 6.89
CA SER A 54 7.15 -7.21 7.90
C SER A 54 6.62 -8.63 8.08
N ILE A 55 5.86 -8.89 9.14
CA ILE A 55 5.41 -10.23 9.49
C ILE A 55 4.51 -10.88 8.41
N GLY A 56 3.81 -10.09 7.62
CA GLY A 56 2.99 -10.53 6.49
C GLY A 56 3.72 -10.64 5.15
N GLY A 57 4.99 -10.22 5.08
CA GLY A 57 5.73 -10.09 3.82
C GLY A 57 5.75 -11.34 2.95
N ASN A 58 5.94 -12.51 3.56
CA ASN A 58 5.91 -13.79 2.83
C ASN A 58 4.50 -14.09 2.24
N HIS A 59 3.43 -13.74 2.95
CA HIS A 59 2.07 -13.91 2.44
C HIS A 59 1.77 -12.95 1.28
N LEU A 60 2.35 -11.74 1.31
CA LEU A 60 2.24 -10.77 0.24
C LEU A 60 2.85 -11.31 -1.06
N GLU A 61 4.08 -11.82 -0.99
CA GLU A 61 4.77 -12.42 -2.14
C GLU A 61 4.01 -13.60 -2.72
N HIS A 62 3.54 -14.51 -1.87
CA HIS A 62 2.76 -15.65 -2.33
C HIS A 62 1.39 -15.27 -2.86
N CYS A 63 0.76 -14.23 -2.33
CA CYS A 63 -0.51 -13.71 -2.83
C CYS A 63 -0.32 -13.08 -4.22
N ALA A 64 0.72 -12.26 -4.41
CA ALA A 64 1.08 -11.69 -5.70
C ALA A 64 1.30 -12.79 -6.74
N ARG A 65 2.14 -13.77 -6.45
CA ARG A 65 2.43 -14.89 -7.35
C ARG A 65 1.20 -15.75 -7.68
N LYS A 66 0.26 -15.93 -6.74
CA LYS A 66 -0.96 -16.73 -6.96
C LYS A 66 -2.06 -15.96 -7.65
N ASN A 67 -2.00 -14.65 -7.61
CA ASN A 67 -2.90 -13.72 -8.26
C ASN A 67 -4.41 -13.96 -8.00
N PRO A 68 -4.86 -14.16 -6.73
CA PRO A 68 -6.27 -14.31 -6.43
C PRO A 68 -7.01 -13.00 -6.69
N ASN A 69 -8.30 -13.07 -7.04
CA ASN A 69 -9.11 -11.88 -7.28
C ASN A 69 -9.47 -11.17 -5.96
N LEU A 70 -8.60 -10.31 -5.49
CA LEU A 70 -8.79 -9.49 -4.30
C LEU A 70 -7.97 -8.19 -4.35
N THR A 71 -8.41 -7.18 -3.62
CA THR A 71 -7.70 -5.90 -3.46
C THR A 71 -7.09 -5.80 -2.07
N TYR A 72 -5.78 -5.59 -1.99
CA TYR A 72 -5.08 -5.32 -0.74
C TYR A 72 -4.73 -3.83 -0.64
N VAL A 73 -5.21 -3.20 0.40
CA VAL A 73 -4.94 -1.79 0.72
C VAL A 73 -3.96 -1.72 1.88
N ILE A 74 -2.79 -1.14 1.64
CA ILE A 74 -1.75 -0.96 2.64
C ILE A 74 -1.73 0.52 3.04
N MET A 75 -2.10 0.81 4.28
CA MET A 75 -1.99 2.16 4.85
C MET A 75 -0.59 2.33 5.44
N ASP A 76 0.33 2.87 4.64
CA ASP A 76 1.71 3.08 5.05
C ASP A 76 1.86 4.42 5.77
N ASN A 77 2.35 4.37 6.98
CA ASN A 77 2.61 5.56 7.81
C ASN A 77 4.04 5.59 8.40
N PHE A 78 4.91 4.71 7.93
CA PHE A 78 6.33 4.61 8.30
C PHE A 78 6.57 4.37 9.80
N VAL A 79 5.60 3.80 10.52
CA VAL A 79 5.75 3.53 11.96
C VAL A 79 4.75 2.49 12.46
N TYR A 80 5.13 1.65 13.41
CA TYR A 80 4.16 0.89 14.19
C TYR A 80 3.43 1.83 15.16
N GLY A 81 2.29 2.39 14.71
CA GLY A 81 1.54 3.39 15.48
C GLY A 81 0.76 2.79 16.64
N LEU A 82 0.03 1.67 16.43
CA LEU A 82 -0.83 1.05 17.44
C LEU A 82 -0.06 0.68 18.71
N THR A 83 1.16 0.19 18.57
CA THR A 83 2.04 -0.24 19.68
C THR A 83 2.91 0.89 20.23
N LYS A 84 2.64 2.14 19.82
CA LYS A 84 3.21 3.39 20.35
C LYS A 84 4.66 3.63 19.95
N LYS A 85 4.89 3.76 18.63
CA LYS A 85 6.14 4.23 18.01
C LYS A 85 7.29 3.23 18.07
N GLN A 86 7.20 2.13 17.34
CA GLN A 86 8.34 1.29 16.97
C GLN A 86 8.69 1.53 15.50
N THR A 87 9.94 1.27 15.13
CA THR A 87 10.42 1.30 13.75
C THR A 87 9.71 0.23 12.93
N SER A 88 9.12 0.63 11.82
CA SER A 88 8.45 -0.26 10.86
C SER A 88 9.38 -0.56 9.68
N PRO A 89 9.05 -1.53 8.82
CA PRO A 89 9.91 -1.86 7.67
C PRO A 89 10.07 -0.72 6.66
N THR A 90 9.17 0.25 6.64
CA THR A 90 9.22 1.42 5.74
C THR A 90 9.73 2.68 6.43
N SER A 91 10.06 2.63 7.73
CA SER A 91 10.64 3.77 8.45
C SER A 91 11.96 4.19 7.82
N PRO A 92 12.20 5.50 7.62
CA PRO A 92 13.44 5.98 7.05
C PRO A 92 14.64 5.77 7.98
N ILE A 93 15.84 5.73 7.39
CA ILE A 93 17.10 5.73 8.15
C ILE A 93 17.13 6.92 9.11
N GLY A 94 17.59 6.69 10.33
CA GLY A 94 17.65 7.70 11.36
C GLY A 94 16.34 7.96 12.11
N PHE A 95 15.25 7.27 11.76
CA PHE A 95 13.99 7.38 12.48
C PHE A 95 14.13 6.95 13.93
N GLN A 96 13.90 7.85 14.86
CA GLN A 96 14.00 7.56 16.30
C GLN A 96 12.69 6.99 16.83
N SER A 97 12.78 5.81 17.40
CA SER A 97 11.64 5.09 17.97
C SER A 97 11.99 4.47 19.33
N LYS A 98 11.05 3.73 19.92
CA LYS A 98 11.31 2.97 21.15
C LYS A 98 12.25 1.80 20.93
N THR A 99 12.22 1.20 19.76
CA THR A 99 13.12 0.10 19.39
C THR A 99 14.48 0.59 18.96
N ASP A 100 14.55 1.79 18.39
CA ASP A 100 15.76 2.39 17.84
C ASP A 100 15.94 3.82 18.38
N PRO A 101 16.33 3.98 19.67
CA PRO A 101 16.43 5.29 20.30
C PRO A 101 17.53 6.17 19.69
N ASN A 102 18.56 5.56 19.09
CA ASN A 102 19.64 6.25 18.39
C ASN A 102 19.38 6.45 16.89
N GLY A 103 18.21 6.04 16.40
CA GLY A 103 17.82 6.09 15.00
C GLY A 103 17.94 4.74 14.29
N ALA A 104 16.96 4.44 13.44
CA ALA A 104 16.94 3.23 12.63
C ALA A 104 18.15 3.19 11.69
N MET A 105 18.82 2.05 11.62
CA MET A 105 19.99 1.83 10.76
C MET A 105 19.66 0.96 9.55
N ASP A 106 18.56 0.22 9.60
CA ASP A 106 18.13 -0.65 8.52
C ASP A 106 17.63 0.17 7.32
N MET A 107 17.95 -0.30 6.12
CA MET A 107 17.39 0.26 4.89
C MET A 107 15.89 0.00 4.85
N PRO A 108 15.06 1.03 4.58
CA PRO A 108 13.63 0.82 4.45
C PRO A 108 13.31 -0.09 3.26
N VAL A 109 12.29 -0.91 3.43
CA VAL A 109 11.72 -1.66 2.31
C VAL A 109 11.14 -0.67 1.30
N ASN A 110 11.45 -0.85 0.02
CA ASN A 110 10.72 -0.19 -1.05
C ASN A 110 9.51 -1.06 -1.44
N PRO A 111 8.27 -0.65 -1.09
CA PRO A 111 7.07 -1.43 -1.33
C PRO A 111 6.81 -1.70 -2.81
N MET A 112 7.04 -0.71 -3.66
CA MET A 112 6.77 -0.81 -5.10
C MET A 112 7.69 -1.84 -5.74
N LYS A 113 9.01 -1.76 -5.51
CA LYS A 113 9.97 -2.75 -6.02
C LYS A 113 9.65 -4.16 -5.53
N LYS A 114 9.30 -4.30 -4.25
CA LYS A 114 8.93 -5.60 -3.68
C LYS A 114 7.72 -6.20 -4.39
N LEU A 115 6.69 -5.39 -4.66
CA LEU A 115 5.47 -5.83 -5.31
C LEU A 115 5.69 -6.20 -6.78
N VAL A 116 6.46 -5.39 -7.53
CA VAL A 116 6.85 -5.71 -8.92
C VAL A 116 7.63 -7.01 -8.97
N ALA A 117 8.67 -7.15 -8.14
CA ALA A 117 9.49 -8.36 -8.07
C ALA A 117 8.69 -9.60 -7.66
N SER A 118 7.59 -9.44 -6.92
CA SER A 118 6.70 -10.53 -6.53
C SER A 118 5.66 -10.89 -7.61
N GLY A 119 5.60 -10.14 -8.71
CA GLY A 119 4.68 -10.36 -9.83
C GLY A 119 3.24 -9.94 -9.53
N ALA A 120 3.02 -8.92 -8.71
CA ALA A 120 1.70 -8.36 -8.50
C ALA A 120 1.16 -7.76 -9.81
N SER A 121 -0.06 -8.12 -10.20
CA SER A 121 -0.63 -7.78 -11.51
C SER A 121 -1.26 -6.39 -11.59
N PHE A 122 -1.52 -5.74 -10.45
CA PHE A 122 -1.92 -4.34 -10.34
C PHE A 122 -1.27 -3.73 -9.10
N ILE A 123 -0.55 -2.63 -9.31
CA ILE A 123 0.13 -1.91 -8.24
C ILE A 123 -0.16 -0.42 -8.41
N ALA A 124 -0.57 0.22 -7.33
CA ALA A 124 -0.75 1.67 -7.31
C ALA A 124 -0.24 2.24 -5.99
N ARG A 125 0.32 3.45 -6.05
CA ARG A 125 0.64 4.26 -4.86
C ARG A 125 -0.21 5.52 -4.91
N THR A 126 -0.75 5.91 -3.78
CA THR A 126 -1.52 7.15 -3.63
C THR A 126 -1.29 7.75 -2.25
N HIS A 127 -1.78 8.95 -2.05
CA HIS A 127 -1.71 9.63 -0.76
C HIS A 127 -3.10 9.94 -0.22
N SER A 128 -3.29 9.84 1.08
CA SER A 128 -4.58 10.06 1.76
C SER A 128 -5.18 11.47 1.52
N ASN A 129 -4.34 12.46 1.16
CA ASN A 129 -4.80 13.81 0.79
C ASN A 129 -5.25 13.94 -0.67
N GLN A 130 -4.94 12.94 -1.52
CA GLN A 130 -5.27 12.94 -2.96
C GLN A 130 -6.56 12.14 -3.22
N VAL A 131 -7.68 12.64 -2.70
CA VAL A 131 -8.96 11.88 -2.69
C VAL A 131 -9.41 11.48 -4.10
N LYS A 132 -9.25 12.34 -5.10
CA LYS A 132 -9.64 12.02 -6.50
C LYS A 132 -8.81 10.87 -7.05
N HIS A 133 -7.48 10.98 -6.98
CA HIS A 133 -6.56 9.95 -7.44
C HIS A 133 -6.78 8.64 -6.66
N MET A 134 -6.90 8.71 -5.34
CA MET A 134 -7.18 7.54 -4.52
C MET A 134 -8.48 6.84 -4.95
N THR A 135 -9.57 7.59 -5.19
CA THR A 135 -10.85 7.03 -5.65
C THR A 135 -10.71 6.34 -7.00
N GLU A 136 -9.92 6.92 -7.91
CA GLU A 136 -9.64 6.33 -9.22
C GLU A 136 -8.87 5.02 -9.09
N MET A 137 -7.78 5.00 -8.30
CA MET A 137 -6.99 3.78 -8.06
C MET A 137 -7.83 2.65 -7.45
N PHE A 138 -8.70 2.97 -6.49
CA PHE A 138 -9.65 1.99 -5.95
C PHE A 138 -10.61 1.46 -7.02
N SER A 139 -11.15 2.35 -7.85
CA SER A 139 -12.08 1.96 -8.92
C SER A 139 -11.42 1.05 -9.96
N ARG A 140 -10.15 1.31 -10.29
CA ARG A 140 -9.35 0.49 -11.22
C ARG A 140 -9.01 -0.86 -10.58
N ALA A 141 -8.57 -0.87 -9.33
CA ALA A 141 -8.23 -2.08 -8.58
C ALA A 141 -9.41 -3.05 -8.43
N ILE A 142 -10.62 -2.53 -8.19
CA ILE A 142 -11.85 -3.35 -8.10
C ILE A 142 -12.17 -4.05 -9.44
N LYS A 143 -11.89 -3.38 -10.55
CA LYS A 143 -12.16 -3.90 -11.90
C LYS A 143 -11.08 -4.85 -12.40
N HIS A 144 -9.90 -4.81 -11.81
CA HIS A 144 -8.78 -5.64 -12.21
C HIS A 144 -9.06 -7.12 -11.88
N PRO A 145 -8.95 -8.03 -12.86
CA PRO A 145 -9.15 -9.46 -12.62
C PRO A 145 -7.87 -10.09 -12.05
N GLY A 146 -7.70 -10.08 -10.74
CA GLY A 146 -6.54 -10.63 -10.07
C GLY A 146 -6.18 -9.88 -8.79
N PHE A 147 -4.93 -10.01 -8.36
CA PHE A 147 -4.42 -9.40 -7.15
C PHE A 147 -4.03 -7.95 -7.39
N SER A 148 -4.75 -7.06 -6.75
CA SER A 148 -4.48 -5.62 -6.77
C SER A 148 -3.91 -5.16 -5.44
N VAL A 149 -2.86 -4.33 -5.49
CA VAL A 149 -2.31 -3.68 -4.30
C VAL A 149 -2.35 -2.17 -4.46
N ILE A 150 -2.88 -1.50 -3.45
CA ILE A 150 -2.87 -0.03 -3.35
C ILE A 150 -2.13 0.33 -2.08
N GLU A 151 -0.98 0.98 -2.21
CA GLU A 151 -0.31 1.63 -1.09
C GLU A 151 -0.86 3.03 -0.92
N VAL A 152 -1.38 3.31 0.26
CA VAL A 152 -1.89 4.64 0.63
C VAL A 152 -0.94 5.24 1.66
N LEU A 153 -0.16 6.22 1.24
CA LEU A 153 0.69 7.00 2.14
C LEU A 153 -0.21 7.85 3.06
N SER A 154 -0.16 7.61 4.36
CA SER A 154 -1.08 8.20 5.33
C SER A 154 -0.36 8.53 6.63
N GLU A 155 -0.28 9.82 6.94
CA GLU A 155 0.45 10.31 8.12
C GLU A 155 -0.05 9.73 9.44
N CYS A 156 0.87 9.29 10.29
CA CYS A 156 0.59 9.01 11.69
C CYS A 156 0.67 10.30 12.51
N THR A 157 -0.47 10.94 12.75
CA THR A 157 -0.55 12.24 13.45
C THR A 157 -0.08 12.21 14.90
N MET A 158 0.07 11.01 15.49
CA MET A 158 0.50 10.84 16.88
C MET A 158 2.00 10.57 17.03
N PHE A 159 2.56 9.73 16.17
CA PHE A 159 3.91 9.21 16.40
C PHE A 159 4.91 9.57 15.30
N TYR A 160 4.44 10.00 14.14
CA TYR A 160 5.29 10.45 13.05
C TYR A 160 4.62 11.58 12.27
N LYS A 161 4.51 12.75 12.92
CA LYS A 161 4.00 13.95 12.26
C LYS A 161 4.98 14.45 11.22
N GLY A 162 4.46 14.89 10.09
CA GLY A 162 5.25 15.47 9.01
C GLY A 162 5.97 14.45 8.13
N ALA A 163 5.67 13.16 8.26
CA ALA A 163 6.28 12.11 7.44
C ALA A 163 6.14 12.34 5.92
N PHE A 164 5.09 13.06 5.52
CA PHE A 164 4.77 13.34 4.12
C PHE A 164 4.55 14.84 3.87
N ASP A 165 5.23 15.71 4.62
CA ASP A 165 5.07 17.17 4.49
C ASP A 165 5.52 17.68 3.13
N ASP A 166 6.59 17.11 2.59
CA ASP A 166 7.15 17.47 1.27
C ASP A 166 6.15 17.25 0.12
N GLY A 167 5.24 16.29 0.28
CA GLY A 167 4.16 16.03 -0.66
C GLY A 167 2.81 16.68 -0.29
N ASN A 168 2.72 17.42 0.81
CA ASN A 168 1.44 17.97 1.27
C ASN A 168 1.18 19.36 0.70
N PRO A 169 0.21 19.55 -0.22
CA PRO A 169 -0.09 20.86 -0.82
C PRO A 169 -0.47 21.94 0.21
N ARG A 170 -1.04 21.55 1.34
CA ARG A 170 -1.39 22.50 2.43
C ARG A 170 -0.16 23.03 3.17
N LYS A 171 0.98 22.38 3.01
CA LYS A 171 2.28 22.76 3.59
C LYS A 171 3.27 23.28 2.54
N GLY A 172 2.79 23.51 1.30
CA GLY A 172 3.62 23.98 0.18
C GLY A 172 4.36 22.88 -0.55
N GLY A 173 4.12 21.62 -0.21
CA GLY A 173 4.63 20.46 -0.93
C GLY A 173 3.83 20.13 -2.17
N THR A 174 4.38 19.29 -3.04
CA THR A 174 3.72 18.82 -4.26
C THR A 174 3.83 17.32 -4.36
N PHE A 175 2.73 16.67 -4.78
CA PHE A 175 2.75 15.30 -5.30
C PHE A 175 2.71 15.35 -6.80
N GLU A 176 3.65 14.70 -7.43
CA GLU A 176 3.59 14.38 -8.84
C GLU A 176 2.74 13.12 -9.01
N VAL A 177 1.79 13.16 -9.93
CA VAL A 177 0.96 12.01 -10.28
C VAL A 177 1.47 11.48 -11.60
N ILE A 178 2.08 10.30 -11.56
CA ILE A 178 2.53 9.59 -12.76
C ILE A 178 1.43 8.62 -13.14
N ASP A 179 0.78 8.86 -14.27
CA ASP A 179 -0.32 8.05 -14.77
C ASP A 179 0.11 7.22 -16.00
N GLU A 180 -0.78 6.35 -16.48
CA GLU A 180 -0.55 5.57 -17.69
C GLU A 180 -0.47 6.46 -18.95
N LYS A 181 0.34 6.05 -19.94
CA LYS A 181 0.34 6.65 -21.27
C LYS A 181 -1.01 6.39 -21.93
N THR A 182 -1.74 7.47 -22.24
CA THR A 182 -2.90 7.41 -23.11
C THR A 182 -2.42 7.52 -24.57
N GLY A 183 -2.86 6.62 -25.45
CA GLY A 183 -2.37 6.52 -26.82
C GLY A 183 -2.76 7.66 -27.78
N ASP A 184 -2.94 8.88 -27.31
CA ASP A 184 -3.35 10.04 -28.11
C ASP A 184 -2.18 10.89 -28.67
N GLY A 185 -0.93 10.52 -28.39
CA GLY A 185 0.25 11.08 -29.03
C GLY A 185 0.59 12.53 -28.68
N SER A 186 0.10 13.08 -27.57
CA SER A 186 0.52 14.39 -27.10
C SER A 186 1.90 14.31 -26.45
N ASP A 187 2.86 15.07 -26.97
CA ASP A 187 4.29 15.07 -26.58
C ASP A 187 4.61 15.66 -25.20
N ASP A 188 3.62 16.02 -24.39
CA ASP A 188 3.80 16.57 -23.04
C ASP A 188 3.97 15.48 -21.96
N ASP A 189 4.27 14.25 -22.33
CA ASP A 189 4.12 13.03 -21.52
C ASP A 189 5.41 12.55 -20.85
N LEU A 190 6.26 13.43 -20.32
CA LEU A 190 7.43 13.03 -19.54
C LEU A 190 7.10 12.30 -18.22
N GLU A 191 5.82 12.33 -17.81
CA GLU A 191 5.33 11.80 -16.52
C GLU A 191 4.44 10.56 -16.66
N ARG A 192 4.34 9.98 -17.86
CA ARG A 192 3.48 8.82 -18.09
C ARG A 192 4.30 7.58 -18.41
N HIS A 193 3.85 6.46 -17.93
CA HIS A 193 4.52 5.17 -18.12
C HIS A 193 3.65 4.17 -18.87
N ASP A 194 4.28 3.18 -19.49
CA ASP A 194 3.60 2.03 -20.07
C ASP A 194 3.27 1.03 -18.97
N ILE A 195 2.00 0.93 -18.61
CA ILE A 195 1.52 0.00 -17.56
C ILE A 195 1.73 -1.48 -17.91
N SER A 196 2.03 -1.80 -19.16
CA SER A 196 2.35 -3.17 -19.60
C SER A 196 3.85 -3.47 -19.53
N SER A 197 4.69 -2.45 -19.27
CA SER A 197 6.16 -2.55 -19.23
C SER A 197 6.65 -2.83 -17.82
N GLU A 198 7.21 -4.00 -17.58
CA GLU A 198 7.86 -4.34 -16.31
C GLU A 198 9.09 -3.45 -16.05
N THR A 199 9.82 -3.06 -17.11
CA THR A 199 10.97 -2.16 -17.01
C THR A 199 10.55 -0.78 -16.52
N ASP A 200 9.46 -0.22 -17.05
CA ASP A 200 8.92 1.07 -16.60
C ASP A 200 8.43 0.98 -15.16
N ALA A 201 7.78 -0.12 -14.79
CA ALA A 201 7.34 -0.34 -13.42
C ALA A 201 8.52 -0.37 -12.42
N TYR A 202 9.66 -0.97 -12.78
CA TYR A 202 10.87 -0.94 -11.95
C TYR A 202 11.47 0.47 -11.88
N ALA A 203 11.51 1.21 -12.98
CA ALA A 203 12.02 2.58 -13.01
C ALA A 203 11.19 3.51 -12.11
N LEU A 204 9.86 3.42 -12.20
CA LEU A 204 8.95 4.18 -11.33
C LEU A 204 9.03 3.79 -9.86
N ALA A 205 9.34 2.55 -9.56
CA ALA A 205 9.47 2.08 -8.19
C ALA A 205 10.68 2.68 -7.45
N ASP A 206 11.58 3.39 -8.14
CA ASP A 206 12.69 4.14 -7.56
C ASP A 206 12.32 5.58 -7.17
N LEU A 207 11.22 6.13 -7.68
CA LEU A 207 10.68 7.44 -7.34
C LEU A 207 9.82 7.37 -6.07
#